data_adb3a01cb3bc0764ecc9a36cc837e7a8
#
_entry.id   adb3a01cb3bc0764ecc9a36cc837e7a8
#
_cell.length_a   1.000
_cell.length_b   1.000
_cell.length_c   1.000
_cell.angle_alpha   90.00
_cell.angle_beta   90.00
_cell.angle_gamma   90.00
#
_symmetry.space_group_name_H-M   'P 1'
#
loop_
_entity.id
_entity.type
_entity.pdbx_description
1 polymer ?
#
loop_
_entity_poly.entity_id
_entity_poly.type
_entity_poly.pdbx_seq_one_letter_code
_entity_poly.pdbx_strand_id
1 'polypeptide(L)'
;MKILKKISLLLLVMCLVLGSMTACGDNNSGDAGSPQNSENSEKAENIDYAGQVKLDMASGTAKQEVTVKLFVDGDTTHFYVPTTVMPNGVLKARYLAVNTPESTGKIEEYGKKASNFTREKLENATSIIIESETATWTADSTGDRYLSWVWYKTDDMEDYRNLNIELLQNGLAIASNSANNQYGEVCMNALNQAKTNKLNVYSGEKDPDYYYGEAIELTLKELRTNVEEYVGMDVAFNGVVTVNSNSTAYVEAYDPESDMYYGMTVYYGYNLSGAGLEILNVGNE
;
A
#
# COMPACT_ATOMS: atom_id res chain seq x y z
N MET A 1 -25.89 34.47 32.72
CA MET A 1 -25.24 34.97 33.95
C MET A 1 -24.00 34.09 34.22
N LYS A 2 -22.83 34.73 34.19
CA LYS A 2 -21.47 34.25 34.57
C LYS A 2 -20.73 33.24 33.68
N ILE A 3 -19.91 33.85 32.84
CA ILE A 3 -18.71 33.37 32.17
C ILE A 3 -17.62 33.05 33.21
N LEU A 4 -16.95 31.89 33.06
CA LEU A 4 -15.64 31.70 33.72
C LEU A 4 -14.61 31.27 32.66
N LYS A 5 -13.71 32.22 32.38
CA LYS A 5 -12.46 32.02 31.62
C LYS A 5 -11.49 31.15 32.43
N LYS A 6 -10.90 30.13 31.80
CA LYS A 6 -9.65 29.53 32.32
C LYS A 6 -8.50 29.86 31.38
N ILE A 7 -7.59 30.65 31.91
CA ILE A 7 -6.28 31.03 31.36
C ILE A 7 -5.34 29.86 31.64
N SER A 8 -4.71 29.29 30.58
CA SER A 8 -3.63 28.34 30.73
C SER A 8 -2.29 29.04 30.53
N LEU A 9 -1.45 28.96 31.56
CA LEU A 9 -0.14 29.59 31.68
C LEU A 9 0.89 28.72 30.92
N LEU A 10 1.52 29.33 29.92
CA LEU A 10 2.63 28.73 29.15
C LEU A 10 3.95 29.10 29.87
N LEU A 11 4.65 28.11 30.42
CA LEU A 11 5.97 28.29 31.02
C LEU A 11 7.03 28.03 29.96
N LEU A 12 7.69 29.11 29.52
CA LEU A 12 8.87 29.11 28.63
C LEU A 12 10.12 28.98 29.51
N VAL A 13 10.83 27.86 29.44
CA VAL A 13 12.15 27.72 30.07
C VAL A 13 13.22 27.96 29.02
N MET A 14 13.90 29.09 29.15
CA MET A 14 15.02 29.53 28.33
C MET A 14 16.33 29.21 29.12
N CYS A 15 17.08 28.19 28.68
CA CYS A 15 18.44 27.95 29.18
C CYS A 15 19.47 28.70 28.35
N LEU A 16 20.00 29.77 28.91
CA LEU A 16 21.21 30.45 28.42
C LEU A 16 22.43 29.70 28.94
N VAL A 17 23.28 29.22 28.05
CA VAL A 17 24.66 28.80 28.40
C VAL A 17 25.63 29.79 27.76
N LEU A 18 26.25 30.59 28.60
CA LEU A 18 27.41 31.40 28.24
C LEU A 18 28.67 30.53 28.35
N GLY A 19 29.39 30.38 27.27
CA GLY A 19 30.72 29.78 27.22
C GLY A 19 31.73 30.81 26.74
N SER A 20 32.72 31.09 27.53
CA SER A 20 33.77 32.11 27.45
C SER A 20 34.73 31.90 26.28
N MET A 21 35.06 33.01 25.62
CA MET A 21 36.17 33.14 24.67
C MET A 21 37.52 33.17 25.35
N THR A 22 38.49 32.46 24.80
CA THR A 22 39.90 32.81 24.91
C THR A 22 40.49 32.98 23.51
N ALA A 23 40.91 34.18 23.24
CA ALA A 23 41.64 34.55 22.02
C ALA A 23 43.13 34.33 22.22
N CYS A 24 43.79 33.77 21.19
CA CYS A 24 45.18 34.11 20.90
C CYS A 24 45.35 34.12 19.36
N GLY A 25 45.80 35.26 18.85
CA GLY A 25 46.01 35.47 17.43
C GLY A 25 47.37 34.96 16.99
N ASP A 26 47.48 34.72 15.65
CA ASP A 26 48.54 35.31 14.85
C ASP A 26 48.22 35.15 13.37
N ASN A 27 48.63 36.17 12.62
CA ASN A 27 48.39 36.42 11.18
C ASN A 27 49.00 35.38 10.27
N ASN A 28 48.28 34.94 9.20
CA ASN A 28 48.80 35.10 7.87
C ASN A 28 47.70 35.00 6.83
N SER A 29 47.79 35.87 5.82
CA SER A 29 46.92 36.07 4.69
C SER A 29 46.97 34.93 3.68
N GLY A 30 45.80 34.51 3.13
CA GLY A 30 45.75 33.66 1.94
C GLY A 30 44.34 33.15 1.63
N ASP A 31 43.74 33.77 0.67
CA ASP A 31 42.76 33.29 -0.32
C ASP A 31 41.45 32.66 0.13
N ALA A 32 40.37 33.34 -0.27
CA ALA A 32 38.99 32.95 -0.05
C ALA A 32 38.58 31.81 -1.00
N GLY A 33 38.60 30.58 -0.49
CA GLY A 33 37.91 29.45 -1.09
C GLY A 33 36.63 29.15 -0.27
N SER A 34 35.47 29.43 -0.84
CA SER A 34 34.20 28.95 -0.30
C SER A 34 34.24 27.44 -0.16
N PRO A 35 33.76 26.87 0.96
CA PRO A 35 33.59 25.43 1.01
C PRO A 35 32.38 25.07 0.14
N GLN A 36 32.63 24.48 -1.00
CA GLN A 36 31.62 23.67 -1.68
C GLN A 36 31.28 22.49 -0.75
N ASN A 37 30.12 22.58 -0.15
CA ASN A 37 29.50 21.46 0.52
C ASN A 37 29.11 20.47 -0.59
N SER A 38 30.00 19.57 -0.98
CA SER A 38 29.65 18.42 -1.76
C SER A 38 28.83 17.50 -0.86
N GLU A 39 27.51 17.56 -0.97
CA GLU A 39 26.63 16.49 -0.53
C GLU A 39 26.95 15.24 -1.38
N ASN A 40 27.99 14.54 -0.98
CA ASN A 40 28.23 13.19 -1.42
C ASN A 40 27.28 12.31 -0.59
N SER A 41 26.01 12.24 -0.99
CA SER A 41 25.14 11.17 -0.52
C SER A 41 25.63 9.89 -1.16
N GLU A 42 26.56 9.20 -0.50
CA GLU A 42 26.85 7.81 -0.83
C GLU A 42 25.50 7.05 -0.77
N LYS A 43 25.04 6.57 -1.92
CA LYS A 43 23.92 5.63 -1.95
C LYS A 43 24.32 4.46 -1.07
N ALA A 44 23.56 4.24 0.00
CA ALA A 44 23.78 3.09 0.87
C ALA A 44 23.76 1.82 0.01
N GLU A 45 24.68 0.91 0.28
CA GLU A 45 24.76 -0.38 -0.40
C GLU A 45 23.40 -1.09 -0.31
N ASN A 46 22.86 -1.55 -1.43
CA ASN A 46 21.58 -2.23 -1.47
C ASN A 46 21.74 -3.67 -0.96
N ILE A 47 21.40 -3.88 0.30
CA ILE A 47 21.37 -5.20 0.93
C ILE A 47 20.06 -5.90 0.55
N ASP A 48 20.16 -7.16 0.15
CA ASP A 48 18.99 -8.01 -0.13
C ASP A 48 18.46 -8.66 1.16
N TYR A 49 17.67 -7.93 1.91
CA TYR A 49 17.10 -8.41 3.17
C TYR A 49 16.11 -9.56 3.00
N ALA A 50 15.31 -9.56 1.93
CA ALA A 50 14.36 -10.63 1.64
C ALA A 50 15.06 -11.97 1.35
N GLY A 51 16.28 -11.94 0.81
CA GLY A 51 17.11 -13.12 0.58
C GLY A 51 17.88 -13.62 1.80
N GLN A 52 18.00 -12.80 2.87
CA GLN A 52 18.70 -13.18 4.10
C GLN A 52 17.88 -14.09 5.00
N VAL A 53 16.54 -13.97 4.96
CA VAL A 53 15.66 -14.85 5.73
C VAL A 53 15.44 -16.17 4.99
N LYS A 54 15.31 -17.24 5.75
CA LYS A 54 15.08 -18.58 5.21
C LYS A 54 13.78 -19.15 5.76
N LEU A 55 12.98 -19.73 4.88
CA LEU A 55 11.80 -20.47 5.28
C LEU A 55 12.20 -21.76 6.01
N ASP A 56 11.90 -21.83 7.29
CA ASP A 56 12.12 -23.06 8.07
C ASP A 56 10.86 -23.91 8.07
N MET A 57 10.83 -24.93 7.22
CA MET A 57 9.72 -25.88 7.13
C MET A 57 9.54 -26.72 8.39
N ALA A 58 10.54 -26.80 9.27
CA ALA A 58 10.50 -27.56 10.53
C ALA A 58 10.04 -26.72 11.72
N SER A 59 9.92 -25.40 11.58
CA SER A 59 9.45 -24.53 12.67
C SER A 59 7.99 -24.85 13.05
N GLY A 60 7.62 -24.47 14.29
CA GLY A 60 6.29 -24.74 14.85
C GLY A 60 5.16 -23.84 14.28
N THR A 61 5.42 -22.97 13.31
CA THR A 61 4.41 -22.11 12.68
C THR A 61 3.54 -22.90 11.70
N ALA A 62 2.28 -22.51 11.53
CA ALA A 62 1.42 -23.11 10.50
C ALA A 62 1.91 -22.68 9.10
N LYS A 63 2.03 -23.65 8.20
CA LYS A 63 2.46 -23.46 6.81
C LYS A 63 1.57 -24.23 5.86
N GLN A 64 1.38 -23.66 4.67
CA GLN A 64 0.63 -24.33 3.60
C GLN A 64 1.19 -23.93 2.24
N GLU A 65 1.47 -24.91 1.41
CA GLU A 65 1.71 -24.70 -0.02
C GLU A 65 0.38 -24.38 -0.71
N VAL A 66 0.38 -23.36 -1.55
CA VAL A 66 -0.85 -22.78 -2.10
C VAL A 66 -0.71 -22.41 -3.57
N THR A 67 -1.85 -22.17 -4.21
CA THR A 67 -1.93 -21.50 -5.52
C THR A 67 -2.81 -20.25 -5.42
N VAL A 68 -2.52 -19.26 -6.26
CA VAL A 68 -3.28 -18.00 -6.26
C VAL A 68 -4.69 -18.23 -6.79
N LYS A 69 -5.68 -17.70 -6.07
CA LYS A 69 -7.07 -17.61 -6.51
C LYS A 69 -7.40 -16.22 -7.06
N LEU A 70 -6.99 -15.16 -6.34
CA LEU A 70 -7.33 -13.77 -6.66
C LEU A 70 -6.30 -12.83 -6.06
N PHE A 71 -5.76 -11.94 -6.85
CA PHE A 71 -5.03 -10.77 -6.38
C PHE A 71 -6.03 -9.66 -6.02
N VAL A 72 -5.92 -9.11 -4.82
CA VAL A 72 -6.77 -7.99 -4.37
C VAL A 72 -6.00 -6.68 -4.50
N ASP A 73 -4.86 -6.58 -3.82
CA ASP A 73 -3.91 -5.46 -3.86
C ASP A 73 -2.47 -5.93 -3.55
N GLY A 74 -1.57 -5.01 -3.22
CA GLY A 74 -0.16 -5.33 -3.00
C GLY A 74 0.11 -6.21 -1.79
N ASP A 75 -0.74 -6.19 -0.77
CA ASP A 75 -0.57 -6.92 0.49
C ASP A 75 -1.74 -7.85 0.85
N THR A 76 -2.61 -8.09 -0.10
CA THR A 76 -3.77 -8.96 0.08
C THR A 76 -3.97 -9.86 -1.13
N THR A 77 -3.88 -11.17 -0.92
CA THR A 77 -4.10 -12.19 -1.96
C THR A 77 -4.94 -13.33 -1.41
N HIS A 78 -5.91 -13.81 -2.20
CA HIS A 78 -6.66 -15.01 -1.86
C HIS A 78 -5.98 -16.23 -2.47
N PHE A 79 -5.80 -17.27 -1.67
CA PHE A 79 -5.17 -18.52 -2.07
C PHE A 79 -6.14 -19.70 -1.97
N TYR A 80 -6.00 -20.66 -2.87
CA TYR A 80 -6.59 -21.97 -2.71
C TYR A 80 -5.81 -22.76 -1.66
N VAL A 81 -6.53 -23.33 -0.71
CA VAL A 81 -5.98 -24.18 0.35
C VAL A 81 -6.84 -25.45 0.52
N PRO A 82 -6.30 -26.52 1.10
CA PRO A 82 -7.12 -27.69 1.46
C PRO A 82 -8.27 -27.31 2.42
N THR A 83 -9.39 -28.03 2.30
CA THR A 83 -10.56 -27.83 3.19
C THR A 83 -10.26 -28.17 4.66
N THR A 84 -9.17 -28.88 4.94
CA THR A 84 -8.64 -29.10 6.29
C THR A 84 -7.99 -27.85 6.89
N VAL A 85 -7.57 -26.88 6.05
CA VAL A 85 -6.99 -25.58 6.46
C VAL A 85 -8.12 -24.55 6.60
N MET A 86 -8.94 -24.40 5.54
CA MET A 86 -10.13 -23.53 5.53
C MET A 86 -11.31 -24.30 4.97
N PRO A 87 -12.46 -24.37 5.67
CA PRO A 87 -13.61 -25.17 5.23
C PRO A 87 -14.13 -24.85 3.83
N ASN A 88 -14.00 -23.60 3.39
CA ASN A 88 -14.40 -23.13 2.05
C ASN A 88 -13.30 -23.30 0.99
N GLY A 89 -12.16 -23.89 1.35
CA GLY A 89 -11.03 -24.11 0.44
C GLY A 89 -10.26 -22.84 0.03
N VAL A 90 -10.50 -21.71 0.71
CA VAL A 90 -9.87 -20.41 0.38
C VAL A 90 -9.37 -19.73 1.66
N LEU A 91 -8.10 -19.33 1.65
CA LEU A 91 -7.53 -18.46 2.66
C LEU A 91 -7.30 -17.08 2.04
N LYS A 92 -7.89 -16.06 2.64
CA LYS A 92 -7.66 -14.67 2.30
C LYS A 92 -6.46 -14.17 3.11
N ALA A 93 -5.30 -14.08 2.49
CA ALA A 93 -4.08 -13.66 3.18
C ALA A 93 -3.99 -12.15 3.23
N ARG A 94 -3.82 -11.58 4.43
CA ARG A 94 -3.35 -10.23 4.69
C ARG A 94 -1.89 -10.33 5.10
N TYR A 95 -1.01 -9.67 4.35
CA TYR A 95 0.42 -9.83 4.55
C TYR A 95 0.88 -9.19 5.85
N LEU A 96 1.64 -9.93 6.64
CA LEU A 96 2.25 -9.46 7.89
C LEU A 96 3.31 -8.40 7.63
N ALA A 97 3.48 -7.52 8.59
CA ALA A 97 4.50 -6.47 8.65
C ALA A 97 4.39 -5.34 7.61
N VAL A 98 3.45 -5.41 6.68
CA VAL A 98 3.33 -4.47 5.56
C VAL A 98 1.93 -3.87 5.46
N ASN A 99 1.88 -2.65 4.94
CA ASN A 99 0.66 -2.03 4.44
C ASN A 99 1.03 -1.32 3.12
N THR A 100 0.59 -1.87 2.01
CA THR A 100 0.77 -1.24 0.70
C THR A 100 -0.27 -0.14 0.50
N PRO A 101 0.02 0.88 -0.31
CA PRO A 101 -1.03 1.79 -0.78
C PRO A 101 -2.12 1.02 -1.52
N GLU A 102 -3.36 1.47 -1.40
CA GLU A 102 -4.53 0.82 -2.00
C GLU A 102 -4.47 0.86 -3.52
N SER A 103 -4.75 -0.25 -4.17
CA SER A 103 -4.86 -0.38 -5.63
C SER A 103 -6.30 -0.64 -6.09
N THR A 104 -7.23 -0.81 -5.16
CA THR A 104 -8.65 -1.03 -5.39
C THR A 104 -9.49 -0.08 -4.54
N GLY A 105 -10.70 0.22 -4.98
CA GLY A 105 -11.56 1.20 -4.30
C GLY A 105 -10.99 2.61 -4.41
N LYS A 106 -10.52 3.20 -3.32
CA LYS A 106 -9.79 4.48 -3.35
C LYS A 106 -8.32 4.19 -3.69
N ILE A 107 -7.97 4.36 -4.95
CA ILE A 107 -6.60 4.14 -5.43
C ILE A 107 -5.67 5.20 -4.83
N GLU A 108 -4.50 4.76 -4.35
CA GLU A 108 -3.46 5.61 -3.77
C GLU A 108 -2.19 5.59 -4.61
N GLU A 109 -1.37 6.64 -4.48
CA GLU A 109 -0.04 6.70 -5.12
C GLU A 109 0.77 5.45 -4.80
N TYR A 110 1.44 4.86 -5.80
CA TYR A 110 2.18 3.60 -5.71
C TYR A 110 1.35 2.34 -5.43
N GLY A 111 0.02 2.42 -5.27
CA GLY A 111 -0.85 1.26 -5.06
C GLY A 111 -0.83 0.30 -6.23
N LYS A 112 -0.99 0.81 -7.45
CA LYS A 112 -0.89 0.02 -8.69
C LYS A 112 0.47 -0.66 -8.81
N LYS A 113 1.55 0.07 -8.49
CA LYS A 113 2.92 -0.46 -8.55
C LYS A 113 3.16 -1.57 -7.54
N ALA A 114 2.67 -1.42 -6.30
CA ALA A 114 2.75 -2.46 -5.27
C ALA A 114 1.95 -3.72 -5.66
N SER A 115 0.74 -3.53 -6.17
CA SER A 115 -0.13 -4.62 -6.64
C SER A 115 0.50 -5.38 -7.82
N ASN A 116 1.03 -4.66 -8.80
CA ASN A 116 1.72 -5.27 -9.96
C ASN A 116 2.98 -6.03 -9.52
N PHE A 117 3.74 -5.50 -8.57
CA PHE A 117 4.92 -6.17 -8.02
C PHE A 117 4.55 -7.52 -7.37
N THR A 118 3.55 -7.53 -6.50
CA THR A 118 3.06 -8.76 -5.87
C THR A 118 2.56 -9.75 -6.91
N ARG A 119 1.78 -9.30 -7.88
CA ARG A 119 1.27 -10.12 -8.98
C ARG A 119 2.41 -10.75 -9.78
N GLU A 120 3.38 -9.97 -10.24
CA GLU A 120 4.53 -10.44 -11.02
C GLU A 120 5.30 -11.53 -10.29
N LYS A 121 5.58 -11.34 -8.98
CA LYS A 121 6.30 -12.33 -8.18
C LYS A 121 5.54 -13.64 -8.06
N LEU A 122 4.24 -13.58 -7.79
CA LEU A 122 3.44 -14.78 -7.54
C LEU A 122 2.98 -15.48 -8.84
N GLU A 123 2.78 -14.76 -9.94
CA GLU A 123 2.47 -15.35 -11.26
C GLU A 123 3.68 -16.11 -11.85
N ASN A 124 4.90 -15.63 -11.58
CA ASN A 124 6.12 -16.30 -12.04
C ASN A 124 6.62 -17.38 -11.05
N ALA A 125 5.97 -17.54 -9.90
CA ALA A 125 6.38 -18.52 -8.90
C ALA A 125 6.01 -19.95 -9.33
N THR A 126 6.95 -20.87 -9.17
CA THR A 126 6.73 -22.32 -9.34
C THR A 126 6.27 -22.97 -8.03
N SER A 127 6.49 -22.32 -6.89
CA SER A 127 5.96 -22.73 -5.60
C SER A 127 5.70 -21.50 -4.71
N ILE A 128 4.57 -21.52 -4.01
CA ILE A 128 4.17 -20.48 -3.06
C ILE A 128 3.81 -21.16 -1.74
N ILE A 129 4.38 -20.66 -0.64
CA ILE A 129 4.05 -21.11 0.72
C ILE A 129 3.57 -19.91 1.51
N ILE A 130 2.44 -20.05 2.18
CA ILE A 130 1.99 -19.11 3.20
C ILE A 130 2.35 -19.67 4.59
N GLU A 131 2.75 -18.76 5.49
CA GLU A 131 3.16 -19.09 6.84
C GLU A 131 2.46 -18.14 7.84
N SER A 132 1.91 -18.69 8.91
CA SER A 132 1.39 -17.90 10.04
C SER A 132 2.53 -17.54 11.01
N GLU A 133 2.30 -16.56 11.88
CA GLU A 133 3.24 -16.22 12.97
C GLU A 133 3.25 -17.26 14.09
N THR A 134 2.25 -18.13 14.16
CA THR A 134 2.06 -19.14 15.19
C THR A 134 1.70 -20.49 14.60
N ALA A 135 1.49 -21.49 15.45
CA ALA A 135 1.02 -22.83 15.05
C ALA A 135 -0.40 -22.86 14.45
N THR A 136 -1.11 -21.74 14.51
CA THR A 136 -2.48 -21.62 14.00
C THR A 136 -2.62 -20.36 13.14
N TRP A 137 -3.59 -20.38 12.22
CA TRP A 137 -3.92 -19.20 11.40
C TRP A 137 -4.62 -18.15 12.25
N THR A 138 -4.08 -16.94 12.30
CA THR A 138 -4.59 -15.82 13.08
C THR A 138 -5.33 -14.86 12.15
N ALA A 139 -6.62 -14.62 12.44
CA ALA A 139 -7.40 -13.63 11.70
C ALA A 139 -6.89 -12.20 12.00
N ASP A 140 -7.02 -11.31 11.01
CA ASP A 140 -6.83 -9.88 11.20
C ASP A 140 -8.02 -9.25 11.96
N SER A 141 -7.98 -7.93 12.15
CA SER A 141 -9.03 -7.20 12.88
C SER A 141 -10.41 -7.23 12.20
N THR A 142 -10.49 -7.58 10.92
CA THR A 142 -11.76 -7.74 10.19
C THR A 142 -12.40 -9.10 10.45
N GLY A 143 -11.61 -10.07 10.91
CA GLY A 143 -12.04 -11.44 11.16
C GLY A 143 -12.20 -12.32 9.90
N ASP A 144 -11.97 -11.78 8.72
CA ASP A 144 -12.21 -12.46 7.44
C ASP A 144 -10.92 -12.75 6.64
N ARG A 145 -9.82 -12.10 7.00
CA ARG A 145 -8.49 -12.30 6.42
C ARG A 145 -7.54 -12.87 7.46
N TYR A 146 -6.53 -13.59 7.03
CA TYR A 146 -5.55 -14.25 7.89
C TYR A 146 -4.17 -13.64 7.71
N LEU A 147 -3.55 -13.25 8.81
CA LEU A 147 -2.20 -12.67 8.84
C LEU A 147 -1.17 -13.71 8.38
N SER A 148 -0.42 -13.40 7.32
CA SER A 148 0.44 -14.36 6.66
C SER A 148 1.76 -13.75 6.18
N TRP A 149 2.84 -14.49 6.35
CA TRP A 149 4.04 -14.38 5.54
C TRP A 149 3.81 -15.11 4.24
N VAL A 150 4.24 -14.52 3.13
CA VAL A 150 4.15 -15.11 1.80
C VAL A 150 5.54 -15.36 1.27
N TRP A 151 5.81 -16.61 0.99
CA TRP A 151 7.08 -17.10 0.46
C TRP A 151 6.85 -17.59 -0.96
N TYR A 152 7.73 -17.22 -1.86
CA TYR A 152 7.66 -17.69 -3.24
C TYR A 152 9.02 -18.17 -3.74
N LYS A 153 9.02 -19.03 -4.73
CA LYS A 153 10.20 -19.56 -5.40
C LYS A 153 9.92 -19.71 -6.89
N THR A 154 10.90 -19.31 -7.71
CA THR A 154 10.92 -19.54 -9.16
C THR A 154 11.92 -20.66 -9.50
N ASP A 155 11.95 -21.12 -10.74
CA ASP A 155 12.82 -22.24 -11.16
C ASP A 155 14.32 -21.92 -11.05
N ASP A 156 14.69 -20.64 -11.12
CA ASP A 156 16.07 -20.17 -11.03
C ASP A 156 16.54 -19.87 -9.60
N MET A 157 15.67 -20.00 -8.60
CA MET A 157 15.98 -19.77 -7.19
C MET A 157 16.30 -21.09 -6.46
N GLU A 158 17.34 -21.06 -5.62
CA GLU A 158 17.64 -22.19 -4.71
C GLU A 158 16.69 -22.22 -3.51
N ASP A 159 16.40 -21.03 -2.95
CA ASP A 159 15.61 -20.85 -1.73
C ASP A 159 14.36 -20.01 -1.97
N TYR A 160 13.39 -20.13 -1.07
CA TYR A 160 12.24 -19.26 -1.04
C TYR A 160 12.63 -17.83 -0.64
N ARG A 161 11.95 -16.83 -1.24
CA ARG A 161 12.05 -15.43 -0.86
C ARG A 161 10.80 -14.98 -0.11
N ASN A 162 10.98 -14.10 0.86
CA ASN A 162 9.88 -13.52 1.62
C ASN A 162 9.34 -12.27 0.91
N LEU A 163 8.14 -12.37 0.34
CA LEU A 163 7.52 -11.28 -0.42
C LEU A 163 7.19 -10.07 0.45
N ASN A 164 6.80 -10.27 1.72
CA ASN A 164 6.48 -9.19 2.64
C ASN A 164 7.70 -8.29 2.87
N ILE A 165 8.86 -8.89 3.14
CA ILE A 165 10.12 -8.17 3.34
C ILE A 165 10.57 -7.50 2.02
N GLU A 166 10.32 -8.17 0.89
CA GLU A 166 10.66 -7.63 -0.42
C GLU A 166 9.85 -6.38 -0.77
N LEU A 167 8.58 -6.30 -0.37
CA LEU A 167 7.75 -5.10 -0.48
C LEU A 167 8.33 -3.94 0.35
N LEU A 168 8.78 -4.20 1.60
CA LEU A 168 9.44 -3.18 2.44
C LEU A 168 10.75 -2.70 1.83
N GLN A 169 11.60 -3.62 1.41
CA GLN A 169 12.94 -3.33 0.87
C GLN A 169 12.87 -2.50 -0.43
N ASN A 170 11.80 -2.68 -1.22
CA ASN A 170 11.56 -1.89 -2.42
C ASN A 170 10.77 -0.59 -2.19
N GLY A 171 10.43 -0.27 -0.93
CA GLY A 171 9.64 0.93 -0.61
C GLY A 171 8.24 0.92 -1.20
N LEU A 172 7.65 -0.27 -1.42
CA LEU A 172 6.30 -0.46 -1.93
C LEU A 172 5.25 -0.65 -0.83
N ALA A 173 5.69 -0.63 0.42
CA ALA A 173 4.83 -0.73 1.59
C ALA A 173 5.34 0.18 2.72
N ILE A 174 4.40 0.65 3.55
CA ILE A 174 4.71 1.23 4.85
C ILE A 174 4.72 0.13 5.92
N ALA A 175 5.37 0.43 7.05
CA ALA A 175 5.40 -0.50 8.17
C ALA A 175 4.01 -0.69 8.80
N SER A 176 3.65 -1.93 9.07
CA SER A 176 2.45 -2.30 9.82
C SER A 176 2.82 -3.33 10.88
N ASN A 177 3.07 -2.87 12.12
CA ASN A 177 3.58 -3.70 13.22
C ASN A 177 4.88 -4.48 12.87
N SER A 178 5.73 -3.90 12.02
CA SER A 178 6.85 -4.58 11.38
C SER A 178 7.98 -4.94 12.34
N ALA A 179 8.09 -4.26 13.49
CA ALA A 179 9.13 -4.53 14.51
C ALA A 179 8.77 -5.71 15.44
N ASN A 180 7.49 -6.05 15.55
CA ASN A 180 6.98 -6.97 16.58
C ASN A 180 6.53 -8.32 15.98
N ASN A 181 7.43 -8.98 15.27
CA ASN A 181 7.19 -10.28 14.65
C ASN A 181 8.51 -11.08 14.56
N GLN A 182 8.46 -12.34 14.11
CA GLN A 182 9.64 -13.21 14.04
C GLN A 182 10.77 -12.68 13.14
N TYR A 183 10.46 -11.81 12.16
CA TYR A 183 11.42 -11.18 11.24
C TYR A 183 11.59 -9.68 11.48
N GLY A 184 11.21 -9.19 12.67
CA GLY A 184 11.08 -7.76 12.97
C GLY A 184 12.34 -6.94 12.71
N GLU A 185 13.51 -7.44 13.08
CA GLU A 185 14.79 -6.77 12.81
C GLU A 185 15.03 -6.62 11.30
N VAL A 186 14.84 -7.70 10.54
CA VAL A 186 15.04 -7.69 9.08
C VAL A 186 14.03 -6.79 8.39
N CYS A 187 12.76 -6.82 8.81
CA CYS A 187 11.73 -5.92 8.30
C CYS A 187 12.10 -4.45 8.50
N MET A 188 12.57 -4.09 9.69
CA MET A 188 12.96 -2.71 10.01
C MET A 188 14.20 -2.26 9.25
N ASN A 189 15.17 -3.15 9.06
CA ASN A 189 16.36 -2.87 8.26
C ASN A 189 16.01 -2.66 6.78
N ALA A 190 15.18 -3.53 6.21
CA ALA A 190 14.66 -3.40 4.85
C ALA A 190 13.92 -2.07 4.63
N LEU A 191 13.03 -1.71 5.57
CA LEU A 191 12.30 -0.45 5.56
C LEU A 191 13.24 0.77 5.64
N ASN A 192 14.23 0.75 6.55
CA ASN A 192 15.16 1.85 6.73
C ASN A 192 16.02 2.05 5.48
N GLN A 193 16.44 0.96 4.83
CA GLN A 193 17.14 1.04 3.54
C GLN A 193 16.27 1.69 2.46
N ALA A 194 15.00 1.30 2.34
CA ALA A 194 14.07 1.89 1.38
C ALA A 194 13.88 3.40 1.62
N LYS A 195 13.77 3.83 2.88
CA LYS A 195 13.69 5.24 3.26
C LYS A 195 14.95 6.01 2.94
N THR A 196 16.13 5.46 3.30
CA THR A 196 17.44 6.09 3.02
C THR A 196 17.67 6.24 1.52
N ASN A 197 17.33 5.23 0.73
CA ASN A 197 17.47 5.23 -0.72
C ASN A 197 16.32 5.95 -1.43
N LYS A 198 15.34 6.48 -0.69
CA LYS A 198 14.17 7.21 -1.22
C LYS A 198 13.43 6.41 -2.31
N LEU A 199 13.08 5.16 -2.03
CA LEU A 199 12.43 4.28 -2.99
C LEU A 199 10.90 4.44 -2.96
N ASN A 200 10.27 4.55 -4.11
CA ASN A 200 8.82 4.52 -4.33
C ASN A 200 8.04 5.38 -3.31
N VAL A 201 7.26 4.81 -2.39
CA VAL A 201 6.48 5.54 -1.36
C VAL A 201 7.34 6.54 -0.56
N TYR A 202 8.64 6.30 -0.44
CA TYR A 202 9.59 7.16 0.29
C TYR A 202 10.39 8.10 -0.60
N SER A 203 10.13 8.13 -1.91
CA SER A 203 10.89 8.97 -2.87
C SER A 203 10.65 10.47 -2.67
N GLY A 204 9.46 10.84 -2.24
CA GLY A 204 8.98 12.23 -2.25
C GLY A 204 8.62 12.72 -3.65
N GLU A 205 8.68 11.84 -4.65
CA GLU A 205 8.31 12.10 -6.04
C GLU A 205 6.89 11.62 -6.31
N LYS A 206 6.24 12.20 -7.30
CA LYS A 206 4.94 11.72 -7.77
C LYS A 206 5.08 10.35 -8.42
N ASP A 207 4.10 9.48 -8.18
CA ASP A 207 3.99 8.21 -8.87
C ASP A 207 3.64 8.45 -10.35
N PRO A 208 4.47 8.04 -11.32
CA PRO A 208 4.20 8.26 -12.74
C PRO A 208 2.97 7.49 -13.26
N ASP A 209 2.55 6.44 -12.54
CA ASP A 209 1.42 5.58 -12.91
C ASP A 209 0.11 5.99 -12.20
N TYR A 210 0.16 7.06 -11.37
CA TYR A 210 -1.00 7.58 -10.66
C TYR A 210 -1.59 8.80 -11.38
N TYR A 211 -2.91 8.83 -11.54
CA TYR A 211 -3.61 9.94 -12.16
C TYR A 211 -3.83 11.09 -11.16
N TYR A 212 -3.22 12.26 -11.43
CA TYR A 212 -3.31 13.46 -10.60
C TYR A 212 -4.24 14.53 -11.19
N GLY A 213 -4.93 14.22 -12.28
CA GLY A 213 -5.80 15.17 -12.98
C GLY A 213 -7.18 15.32 -12.33
N GLU A 214 -7.99 16.20 -12.92
CA GLU A 214 -9.42 16.27 -12.64
C GLU A 214 -10.13 15.08 -13.31
N ALA A 215 -11.35 14.76 -12.84
CA ALA A 215 -12.14 13.69 -13.43
C ALA A 215 -12.33 13.89 -14.94
N ILE A 216 -12.08 12.86 -15.72
CA ILE A 216 -12.28 12.87 -17.18
C ILE A 216 -13.77 12.70 -17.46
N GLU A 217 -14.38 13.68 -18.11
CA GLU A 217 -15.77 13.59 -18.53
C GLU A 217 -15.90 12.60 -19.72
N LEU A 218 -16.70 11.57 -19.56
CA LEU A 218 -16.91 10.51 -20.54
C LEU A 218 -18.40 10.15 -20.66
N THR A 219 -18.77 9.62 -21.79
CA THR A 219 -20.03 8.88 -21.90
C THR A 219 -19.89 7.48 -21.31
N LEU A 220 -20.98 6.88 -20.82
CA LEU A 220 -20.94 5.48 -20.38
C LEU A 220 -20.57 4.52 -21.51
N LYS A 221 -20.86 4.84 -22.77
CA LYS A 221 -20.40 4.11 -23.94
C LYS A 221 -18.87 4.10 -24.05
N GLU A 222 -18.23 5.28 -23.99
CA GLU A 222 -16.77 5.41 -24.05
C GLU A 222 -16.10 4.65 -22.91
N LEU A 223 -16.57 4.88 -21.67
CA LEU A 223 -16.03 4.21 -20.51
C LEU A 223 -16.14 2.68 -20.61
N ARG A 224 -17.28 2.16 -21.06
CA ARG A 224 -17.51 0.70 -21.22
C ARG A 224 -16.72 0.09 -22.36
N THR A 225 -16.51 0.82 -23.43
CA THR A 225 -15.79 0.34 -24.61
C THR A 225 -14.28 0.30 -24.37
N ASN A 226 -13.76 1.26 -23.58
CA ASN A 226 -12.32 1.47 -23.38
C ASN A 226 -11.94 1.39 -21.88
N VAL A 227 -12.59 0.55 -21.10
CA VAL A 227 -12.43 0.52 -19.64
C VAL A 227 -10.97 0.37 -19.19
N GLU A 228 -10.16 -0.37 -19.93
CA GLU A 228 -8.75 -0.60 -19.63
C GLU A 228 -7.91 0.69 -19.71
N GLU A 229 -8.31 1.67 -20.52
CA GLU A 229 -7.61 2.95 -20.66
C GLU A 229 -7.83 3.86 -19.43
N TYR A 230 -8.92 3.65 -18.69
CA TYR A 230 -9.32 4.49 -17.56
C TYR A 230 -9.06 3.85 -16.20
N VAL A 231 -8.42 2.70 -16.16
CA VAL A 231 -8.08 2.03 -14.90
C VAL A 231 -7.13 2.91 -14.08
N GLY A 232 -7.55 3.28 -12.87
CA GLY A 232 -6.79 4.13 -11.95
C GLY A 232 -6.94 5.63 -12.20
N MET A 233 -7.87 6.05 -13.08
CA MET A 233 -8.18 7.45 -13.33
C MET A 233 -9.52 7.83 -12.71
N ASP A 234 -9.65 9.09 -12.29
CA ASP A 234 -10.93 9.66 -11.91
C ASP A 234 -11.74 9.96 -13.17
N VAL A 235 -12.96 9.44 -13.23
CA VAL A 235 -13.88 9.64 -14.36
C VAL A 235 -15.22 10.21 -13.87
N ALA A 236 -15.83 11.05 -14.70
CA ALA A 236 -17.17 11.58 -14.50
C ALA A 236 -18.05 11.20 -15.69
N PHE A 237 -19.26 10.72 -15.43
CA PHE A 237 -20.24 10.36 -16.45
C PHE A 237 -21.66 10.62 -15.94
N ASN A 238 -22.59 10.79 -16.87
CA ASN A 238 -24.01 10.92 -16.58
C ASN A 238 -24.75 9.62 -16.88
N GLY A 239 -25.76 9.33 -16.08
CA GLY A 239 -26.61 8.16 -16.29
C GLY A 239 -27.65 8.00 -15.18
N VAL A 240 -28.70 7.26 -15.47
CA VAL A 240 -29.81 7.04 -14.55
C VAL A 240 -29.49 5.88 -13.61
N VAL A 241 -29.70 6.07 -12.31
CA VAL A 241 -29.59 4.99 -11.32
C VAL A 241 -30.77 4.03 -11.49
N THR A 242 -30.50 2.81 -11.93
CA THR A 242 -31.53 1.78 -12.17
C THR A 242 -31.74 0.87 -10.96
N VAL A 243 -30.67 0.63 -10.18
CA VAL A 243 -30.72 -0.13 -8.93
C VAL A 243 -29.74 0.50 -7.93
N ASN A 244 -30.10 0.52 -6.66
CA ASN A 244 -29.18 0.81 -5.55
C ASN A 244 -29.34 -0.26 -4.46
N SER A 245 -28.29 -1.00 -4.19
CA SER A 245 -28.28 -2.09 -3.20
C SER A 245 -26.88 -2.38 -2.68
N ASN A 246 -26.74 -2.62 -1.37
CA ASN A 246 -25.48 -3.04 -0.74
C ASN A 246 -24.30 -2.11 -1.03
N SER A 247 -24.48 -0.80 -0.87
CA SER A 247 -23.46 0.23 -1.14
C SER A 247 -22.98 0.25 -2.62
N THR A 248 -23.85 -0.18 -3.53
CA THR A 248 -23.57 -0.27 -4.96
C THR A 248 -24.75 0.29 -5.74
N ALA A 249 -24.48 1.24 -6.63
CA ALA A 249 -25.45 1.75 -7.59
C ALA A 249 -25.17 1.13 -8.98
N TYR A 250 -26.24 0.79 -9.69
CA TYR A 250 -26.20 0.42 -11.10
C TYR A 250 -26.72 1.62 -11.90
N VAL A 251 -25.87 2.15 -12.75
CA VAL A 251 -26.15 3.37 -13.53
C VAL A 251 -26.16 3.02 -15.00
N GLU A 252 -27.15 3.47 -15.73
CA GLU A 252 -27.31 3.23 -17.15
C GLU A 252 -27.54 4.52 -17.93
N ALA A 253 -27.01 4.59 -19.14
CA ALA A 253 -27.29 5.64 -20.11
C ALA A 253 -27.62 5.06 -21.47
N TYR A 254 -28.61 5.64 -22.14
CA TYR A 254 -28.96 5.30 -23.51
C TYR A 254 -28.07 6.06 -24.50
N ASP A 255 -27.49 5.35 -25.44
CA ASP A 255 -26.74 5.94 -26.54
C ASP A 255 -27.56 5.90 -27.83
N PRO A 256 -28.00 7.05 -28.36
CA PRO A 256 -28.86 7.09 -29.54
C PRO A 256 -28.14 6.72 -30.84
N GLU A 257 -26.81 6.80 -30.88
CA GLU A 257 -26.04 6.44 -32.07
C GLU A 257 -26.01 4.93 -32.32
N SER A 258 -25.84 4.17 -31.23
CA SER A 258 -25.81 2.68 -31.31
C SER A 258 -27.15 2.02 -31.03
N ASP A 259 -28.17 2.80 -30.62
CA ASP A 259 -29.49 2.31 -30.17
C ASP A 259 -29.36 1.28 -29.02
N MET A 260 -28.44 1.56 -28.07
CA MET A 260 -28.10 0.66 -26.97
C MET A 260 -28.01 1.38 -25.62
N TYR A 261 -28.26 0.64 -24.55
CA TYR A 261 -27.96 1.06 -23.20
C TYR A 261 -26.57 0.58 -22.78
N TYR A 262 -25.80 1.48 -22.14
CA TYR A 262 -24.52 1.17 -21.53
C TYR A 262 -24.65 1.35 -20.04
N GLY A 263 -24.21 0.35 -19.26
CA GLY A 263 -24.33 0.37 -17.81
C GLY A 263 -22.99 0.19 -17.10
N MET A 264 -22.90 0.78 -15.92
CA MET A 264 -21.76 0.67 -15.01
C MET A 264 -22.23 0.39 -13.60
N THR A 265 -21.45 -0.39 -12.88
CA THR A 265 -21.62 -0.60 -11.44
C THR A 265 -20.72 0.35 -10.69
N VAL A 266 -21.30 1.16 -9.81
CA VAL A 266 -20.58 2.13 -8.97
C VAL A 266 -20.65 1.67 -7.53
N TYR A 267 -19.53 1.24 -6.99
CA TYR A 267 -19.41 0.93 -5.57
C TYR A 267 -19.02 2.18 -4.81
N TYR A 268 -19.90 2.66 -3.92
CA TYR A 268 -19.69 3.89 -3.15
C TYR A 268 -19.31 3.65 -1.68
N GLY A 269 -19.17 2.40 -1.25
CA GLY A 269 -18.74 2.05 0.08
C GLY A 269 -19.74 2.43 1.18
N TYR A 270 -19.22 2.61 2.39
CA TYR A 270 -20.01 2.95 3.58
C TYR A 270 -19.89 4.42 4.02
N ASN A 271 -19.15 5.23 3.29
CA ASN A 271 -18.84 6.61 3.68
C ASN A 271 -19.86 7.64 3.18
N LEU A 272 -20.78 7.22 2.32
CA LEU A 272 -21.82 8.08 1.79
C LEU A 272 -23.02 8.12 2.73
N SER A 273 -23.49 9.31 3.12
CA SER A 273 -24.63 9.48 4.03
C SER A 273 -25.44 10.75 3.70
N GLY A 274 -26.67 10.83 4.23
CA GLY A 274 -27.53 11.99 4.05
C GLY A 274 -27.83 12.31 2.59
N ALA A 275 -27.63 13.56 2.17
CA ALA A 275 -27.94 14.04 0.82
C ALA A 275 -27.16 13.29 -0.28
N GLY A 276 -25.97 12.75 0.03
CA GLY A 276 -25.21 11.94 -0.91
C GLY A 276 -25.89 10.62 -1.26
N LEU A 277 -26.59 9.99 -0.30
CA LEU A 277 -27.40 8.78 -0.58
C LEU A 277 -28.67 9.10 -1.36
N GLU A 278 -29.24 10.28 -1.16
CA GLU A 278 -30.44 10.71 -1.89
C GLU A 278 -30.19 10.89 -3.39
N ILE A 279 -28.99 11.30 -3.77
CA ILE A 279 -28.57 11.41 -5.18
C ILE A 279 -28.60 10.03 -5.87
N LEU A 280 -28.30 8.96 -5.13
CA LEU A 280 -28.25 7.58 -5.64
C LEU A 280 -29.62 6.86 -5.57
N ASN A 281 -30.73 7.57 -5.37
CA ASN A 281 -32.04 6.97 -5.47
C ASN A 281 -32.36 6.53 -6.90
N VAL A 282 -33.02 5.39 -7.01
CA VAL A 282 -33.44 4.84 -8.32
C VAL A 282 -34.29 5.86 -9.07
N GLY A 283 -33.92 6.14 -10.33
CA GLY A 283 -34.55 7.11 -11.21
C GLY A 283 -33.88 8.49 -11.20
N ASN A 284 -32.91 8.75 -10.33
CA ASN A 284 -32.09 9.98 -10.40
C ASN A 284 -31.02 9.87 -11.49
N GLU A 285 -30.64 11.04 -12.02
CA GLU A 285 -29.57 11.24 -13.00
C GLU A 285 -28.44 12.06 -12.40
#